data_a392288633b60387cf8ccda917c7b562
#
_entry.id   a392288633b60387cf8ccda917c7b562
#
_cell.length_a   1.000
_cell.length_b   1.000
_cell.length_c   1.000
_cell.angle_alpha   90.00
_cell.angle_beta   90.00
_cell.angle_gamma   90.00
#
_symmetry.space_group_name_H-M   'P 1'
#
loop_
_entity.id
_entity.type
_entity.pdbx_description
1 polymer ?
#
loop_
_entity_poly.entity_id
_entity_poly.type
_entity_poly.pdbx_seq_one_letter_code
_entity_poly.pdbx_strand_id
1 'polypeptide(L)'
;ILTIFICPMFHPWRALRLTILALLLGCLLLLALAEPAMASVHTYHEHPGQTTYRSRQSLRDQNDVAWQATVFKRYRQGNLEGVYLRLVGFPGQGLVDRQGELSVQTGTATQWAAMPRLDSQTQTLPENVAQYDIAPILSHIQRPGPLMLVVPLASGTVARLVVAPYIVEEWLNVYSFNGDSEAAA
;
A
#
# COMPACT_ATOMS: atom_id res chain seq x y z
N ILE A 1 -12.27 -15.88 -79.51
CA ILE A 1 -12.46 -15.09 -78.21
C ILE A 1 -11.82 -15.92 -77.10
N LEU A 2 -10.58 -15.51 -76.71
CA LEU A 2 -9.77 -16.22 -75.72
C LEU A 2 -9.83 -15.40 -74.41
N THR A 3 -10.60 -15.89 -73.42
CA THR A 3 -10.72 -15.26 -72.14
C THR A 3 -9.60 -15.76 -71.21
N ILE A 4 -8.59 -14.91 -70.94
CA ILE A 4 -7.50 -15.21 -70.05
C ILE A 4 -8.01 -15.02 -68.62
N PHE A 5 -8.20 -16.12 -67.87
CA PHE A 5 -8.45 -16.12 -66.42
C PHE A 5 -7.13 -15.83 -65.74
N ILE A 6 -6.95 -14.60 -65.23
CA ILE A 6 -5.85 -14.25 -64.35
C ILE A 6 -6.26 -14.72 -62.94
N CYS A 7 -5.70 -15.85 -62.50
CA CYS A 7 -5.85 -16.35 -61.14
C CYS A 7 -4.99 -15.47 -60.19
N PRO A 8 -5.55 -14.76 -59.19
CA PRO A 8 -4.75 -14.00 -58.26
C PRO A 8 -3.98 -14.98 -57.37
N MET A 9 -2.66 -15.03 -57.53
CA MET A 9 -1.77 -15.83 -56.71
C MET A 9 -1.76 -15.24 -55.30
N PHE A 10 -2.64 -15.74 -54.41
CA PHE A 10 -2.67 -15.41 -53.00
C PHE A 10 -1.35 -15.83 -52.37
N HIS A 11 -0.52 -14.87 -52.00
CA HIS A 11 0.70 -15.11 -51.23
C HIS A 11 0.33 -15.29 -49.74
N PRO A 12 0.27 -16.53 -49.23
CA PRO A 12 -0.18 -16.79 -47.83
C PRO A 12 0.70 -16.10 -46.81
N TRP A 13 1.94 -15.83 -47.14
CA TRP A 13 2.90 -15.13 -46.30
C TRP A 13 2.59 -13.63 -46.10
N ARG A 14 1.94 -12.99 -47.07
CA ARG A 14 1.49 -11.59 -46.93
C ARG A 14 0.28 -11.49 -45.99
N ALA A 15 -0.65 -12.42 -46.10
CA ALA A 15 -1.79 -12.51 -45.22
C ALA A 15 -1.33 -12.76 -43.77
N LEU A 16 -0.40 -13.71 -43.55
CA LEU A 16 0.15 -14.03 -42.24
C LEU A 16 0.87 -12.81 -41.58
N ARG A 17 1.64 -12.05 -42.37
CA ARG A 17 2.31 -10.84 -41.87
C ARG A 17 1.33 -9.74 -41.47
N LEU A 18 0.26 -9.56 -42.23
CA LEU A 18 -0.77 -8.58 -41.95
C LEU A 18 -1.57 -8.95 -40.70
N THR A 19 -1.87 -10.24 -40.47
CA THR A 19 -2.55 -10.69 -39.24
C THR A 19 -1.67 -10.53 -38.03
N ILE A 20 -0.37 -10.85 -38.10
CA ILE A 20 0.57 -10.63 -36.98
C ILE A 20 0.70 -9.14 -36.66
N LEU A 21 0.81 -8.28 -37.68
CA LEU A 21 0.91 -6.83 -37.48
C LEU A 21 -0.35 -6.25 -36.88
N ALA A 22 -1.54 -6.71 -37.28
CA ALA A 22 -2.81 -6.29 -36.70
C ALA A 22 -2.95 -6.73 -35.26
N LEU A 23 -2.47 -7.94 -34.91
CA LEU A 23 -2.49 -8.47 -33.53
C LEU A 23 -1.54 -7.71 -32.62
N LEU A 24 -0.34 -7.37 -33.11
CA LEU A 24 0.63 -6.54 -32.38
C LEU A 24 0.09 -5.12 -32.15
N LEU A 25 -0.52 -4.52 -33.17
CA LEU A 25 -1.12 -3.18 -33.07
C LEU A 25 -2.30 -3.18 -32.09
N GLY A 26 -3.14 -4.23 -32.09
CA GLY A 26 -4.23 -4.40 -31.15
C GLY A 26 -3.73 -4.55 -29.70
N CYS A 27 -2.66 -5.34 -29.49
CA CYS A 27 -2.05 -5.50 -28.17
C CYS A 27 -1.42 -4.19 -27.66
N LEU A 28 -0.76 -3.44 -28.54
CA LEU A 28 -0.19 -2.13 -28.21
C LEU A 28 -1.28 -1.12 -27.84
N LEU A 29 -2.41 -1.15 -28.54
CA LEU A 29 -3.56 -0.28 -28.25
C LEU A 29 -4.19 -0.62 -26.89
N LEU A 30 -4.33 -1.91 -26.56
CA LEU A 30 -4.84 -2.35 -25.26
C LEU A 30 -3.91 -1.92 -24.12
N LEU A 31 -2.59 -1.97 -24.30
CA LEU A 31 -1.62 -1.50 -23.32
C LEU A 31 -1.67 0.04 -23.14
N ALA A 32 -1.95 0.78 -24.22
CA ALA A 32 -2.08 2.24 -24.17
C ALA A 32 -3.38 2.71 -23.49
N LEU A 33 -4.40 1.86 -23.46
CA LEU A 33 -5.69 2.12 -22.79
C LEU A 33 -5.73 1.59 -21.34
N ALA A 34 -4.66 0.90 -20.88
CA ALA A 34 -4.58 0.45 -19.50
C ALA A 34 -4.41 1.66 -18.58
N GLU A 35 -5.46 2.01 -17.86
CA GLU A 35 -5.37 3.02 -16.80
C GLU A 35 -4.43 2.51 -15.70
N PRO A 36 -3.56 3.39 -15.13
CA PRO A 36 -2.75 3.01 -13.99
C PRO A 36 -3.68 2.62 -12.84
N ALA A 37 -3.51 1.41 -12.31
CA ALA A 37 -4.23 0.96 -11.12
C ALA A 37 -3.81 1.87 -9.95
N MET A 38 -4.61 2.88 -9.66
CA MET A 38 -4.44 3.72 -8.48
C MET A 38 -4.80 2.88 -7.26
N ALA A 39 -3.84 2.68 -6.36
CA ALA A 39 -4.10 2.09 -5.06
C ALA A 39 -5.09 3.00 -4.32
N SER A 40 -6.30 2.50 -4.09
CA SER A 40 -7.38 3.31 -3.54
C SER A 40 -7.27 3.43 -2.02
N VAL A 41 -7.26 4.65 -1.52
CA VAL A 41 -7.54 4.93 -0.10
C VAL A 41 -9.01 4.60 0.13
N HIS A 42 -9.29 3.61 0.96
CA HIS A 42 -10.66 3.21 1.27
C HIS A 42 -11.18 3.98 2.47
N THR A 43 -12.36 4.62 2.28
CA THR A 43 -13.13 5.26 3.36
C THR A 43 -14.01 4.24 4.06
N TYR A 44 -13.98 4.21 5.38
CA TYR A 44 -14.80 3.32 6.20
C TYR A 44 -15.55 4.13 7.26
N HIS A 45 -16.86 3.91 7.34
CA HIS A 45 -17.72 4.39 8.42
C HIS A 45 -17.92 3.25 9.41
N GLU A 46 -16.99 3.11 10.37
CA GLU A 46 -17.00 1.99 11.33
C GLU A 46 -18.13 2.13 12.37
N HIS A 47 -18.47 3.36 12.76
CA HIS A 47 -19.55 3.69 13.69
C HIS A 47 -20.17 5.05 13.33
N PRO A 48 -21.41 5.35 13.78
CA PRO A 48 -21.99 6.68 13.62
C PRO A 48 -21.05 7.77 14.17
N GLY A 49 -20.69 8.73 13.34
CA GLY A 49 -19.78 9.82 13.70
C GLY A 49 -18.29 9.46 13.72
N GLN A 50 -17.89 8.27 13.25
CA GLN A 50 -16.49 7.89 13.07
C GLN A 50 -16.20 7.62 11.60
N THR A 51 -15.26 8.37 11.05
CA THR A 51 -14.73 8.16 9.68
C THR A 51 -13.27 7.76 9.76
N THR A 52 -12.89 6.73 9.01
CA THR A 52 -11.53 6.21 8.97
C THR A 52 -11.07 6.07 7.53
N TYR A 53 -9.96 6.72 7.18
CA TYR A 53 -9.25 6.55 5.91
C TYR A 53 -8.08 5.62 6.15
N ARG A 54 -7.89 4.61 5.31
CA ARG A 54 -6.83 3.62 5.53
C ARG A 54 -6.18 3.11 4.25
N SER A 55 -4.88 2.81 4.34
CA SER A 55 -4.11 1.99 3.41
C SER A 55 -3.67 0.72 4.12
N ARG A 56 -3.86 -0.44 3.49
CA ARG A 56 -3.49 -1.76 4.01
C ARG A 56 -2.53 -2.45 3.05
N GLN A 57 -1.38 -2.88 3.57
CA GLN A 57 -0.32 -3.52 2.81
C GLN A 57 0.13 -4.82 3.46
N SER A 58 0.53 -5.79 2.64
CA SER A 58 1.18 -7.01 3.11
C SER A 58 2.68 -6.86 2.92
N LEU A 59 3.44 -7.09 3.98
CA LEU A 59 4.90 -7.00 4.01
C LEU A 59 5.48 -8.35 4.43
N ARG A 60 6.78 -8.53 4.20
CA ARG A 60 7.53 -9.67 4.73
C ARG A 60 8.75 -9.15 5.49
N ASP A 61 9.10 -9.84 6.56
CA ASP A 61 10.31 -9.53 7.30
C ASP A 61 11.53 -10.26 6.72
N GLN A 62 12.70 -10.09 7.33
CA GLN A 62 13.96 -10.71 6.92
C GLN A 62 13.96 -12.25 7.01
N ASN A 63 12.96 -12.85 7.68
CA ASN A 63 12.78 -14.29 7.82
C ASN A 63 11.63 -14.81 6.95
N ASP A 64 11.14 -13.99 6.01
CA ASP A 64 10.00 -14.27 5.14
C ASP A 64 8.66 -14.46 5.87
N VAL A 65 8.56 -14.03 7.14
CA VAL A 65 7.32 -14.05 7.90
C VAL A 65 6.40 -12.94 7.39
N ALA A 66 5.14 -13.30 7.17
CA ALA A 66 4.13 -12.37 6.67
C ALA A 66 3.68 -11.38 7.75
N TRP A 67 3.56 -10.11 7.37
CA TRP A 67 3.06 -9.01 8.19
C TRP A 67 2.01 -8.22 7.43
N GLN A 68 1.03 -7.71 8.16
CA GLN A 68 0.11 -6.71 7.63
C GLN A 68 0.40 -5.35 8.26
N ALA A 69 0.65 -4.36 7.42
CA ALA A 69 0.80 -2.96 7.82
C ALA A 69 -0.45 -2.20 7.38
N THR A 70 -1.11 -1.51 8.32
CA THR A 70 -2.27 -0.68 8.03
C THR A 70 -2.04 0.71 8.61
N VAL A 71 -1.86 1.71 7.75
CA VAL A 71 -1.91 3.11 8.14
C VAL A 71 -3.35 3.58 8.06
N PHE A 72 -3.82 4.26 9.11
CA PHE A 72 -5.17 4.80 9.12
C PHE A 72 -5.22 6.15 9.84
N LYS A 73 -6.03 7.05 9.28
CA LYS A 73 -6.37 8.37 9.83
C LYS A 73 -7.81 8.32 10.31
N ARG A 74 -8.04 8.64 11.56
CA ARG A 74 -9.35 8.52 12.19
C ARG A 74 -9.87 9.88 12.63
N TYR A 75 -11.13 10.11 12.29
CA TYR A 75 -11.92 11.24 12.77
C TYR A 75 -13.05 10.74 13.65
N ARG A 76 -13.32 11.47 14.73
CA ARG A 76 -14.46 11.21 15.61
C ARG A 76 -15.25 12.51 15.78
N GLN A 77 -16.53 12.48 15.39
CA GLN A 77 -17.41 13.66 15.39
C GLN A 77 -16.76 14.85 14.65
N GLY A 78 -16.14 14.61 13.51
CA GLY A 78 -15.44 15.61 12.72
C GLY A 78 -14.05 16.02 13.22
N ASN A 79 -13.65 15.62 14.42
CA ASN A 79 -12.33 15.95 14.97
C ASN A 79 -11.30 14.86 14.66
N LEU A 80 -10.10 15.27 14.26
CA LEU A 80 -8.99 14.34 14.03
C LEU A 80 -8.58 13.69 15.36
N GLU A 81 -8.71 12.36 15.45
CA GLU A 81 -8.24 11.57 16.60
C GLU A 81 -6.73 11.27 16.48
N GLY A 82 -6.25 11.00 15.25
CA GLY A 82 -4.84 10.77 14.98
C GLY A 82 -4.60 9.98 13.72
N VAL A 83 -3.30 9.75 13.41
CA VAL A 83 -2.83 8.90 12.31
C VAL A 83 -1.95 7.80 12.88
N TYR A 84 -2.36 6.57 12.67
CA TYR A 84 -1.77 5.40 13.33
C TYR A 84 -1.29 4.38 12.31
N LEU A 85 -0.20 3.69 12.65
CA LEU A 85 0.25 2.48 11.99
C LEU A 85 -0.09 1.28 12.88
N ARG A 86 -0.90 0.35 12.36
CA ARG A 86 -1.14 -0.95 12.98
C ARG A 86 -0.35 -2.01 12.25
N LEU A 87 0.46 -2.77 12.99
CA LEU A 87 1.22 -3.90 12.50
C LEU A 87 0.62 -5.19 13.06
N VAL A 88 0.39 -6.16 12.18
CA VAL A 88 -0.12 -7.49 12.54
C VAL A 88 0.88 -8.52 12.03
N GLY A 89 1.59 -9.17 12.93
CA GLY A 89 2.48 -10.28 12.61
C GLY A 89 1.71 -11.58 12.38
N PHE A 90 2.34 -12.55 11.73
CA PHE A 90 1.76 -13.86 11.56
C PHE A 90 1.53 -14.52 12.94
N PRO A 91 0.35 -15.09 13.21
CA PRO A 91 0.03 -15.69 14.51
C PRO A 91 1.06 -16.75 14.92
N GLY A 92 1.52 -16.67 16.16
CA GLY A 92 2.51 -17.61 16.72
C GLY A 92 3.97 -17.36 16.32
N GLN A 93 4.24 -16.51 15.32
CA GLN A 93 5.61 -16.18 14.89
C GLN A 93 5.98 -14.71 15.05
N GLY A 94 5.01 -13.80 14.91
CA GLY A 94 5.20 -12.36 14.99
C GLY A 94 4.62 -11.77 16.29
N LEU A 95 4.98 -12.30 17.46
CA LEU A 95 4.55 -11.72 18.74
C LEU A 95 5.30 -10.41 18.98
N VAL A 96 4.57 -9.31 19.12
CA VAL A 96 5.15 -7.96 19.22
C VAL A 96 5.34 -7.57 20.67
N ASP A 97 6.49 -6.93 20.98
CA ASP A 97 6.61 -6.18 22.23
C ASP A 97 5.78 -4.89 22.11
N ARG A 98 4.60 -4.92 22.70
CA ARG A 98 3.61 -3.84 22.60
C ARG A 98 3.97 -2.58 23.39
N GLN A 99 5.00 -2.64 24.23
CA GLN A 99 5.54 -1.50 24.97
C GLN A 99 6.79 -0.92 24.32
N GLY A 100 7.40 -1.67 23.40
CA GLY A 100 8.58 -1.26 22.66
C GLY A 100 8.28 -0.22 21.58
N GLU A 101 9.22 0.71 21.39
CA GLU A 101 9.15 1.72 20.34
C GLU A 101 9.42 1.09 18.97
N LEU A 102 8.66 1.52 17.95
CA LEU A 102 8.95 1.19 16.57
C LEU A 102 10.02 2.13 16.04
N SER A 103 11.16 1.60 15.58
CA SER A 103 12.14 2.39 14.85
C SER A 103 11.77 2.44 13.35
N VAL A 104 11.74 3.65 12.79
CA VAL A 104 11.51 3.92 11.37
C VAL A 104 12.76 4.56 10.79
N GLN A 105 13.37 3.89 9.81
CA GLN A 105 14.64 4.30 9.21
C GLN A 105 14.45 4.57 7.72
N THR A 106 15.15 5.59 7.20
CA THR A 106 15.28 5.82 5.76
C THR A 106 16.52 5.09 5.23
N GLY A 107 16.67 5.04 3.91
CA GLY A 107 17.91 4.58 3.27
C GLY A 107 19.14 5.49 3.56
N THR A 108 18.93 6.62 4.23
CA THR A 108 19.96 7.53 4.75
C THR A 108 20.10 7.34 6.26
N ALA A 109 20.98 8.10 6.91
CA ALA A 109 21.19 7.99 8.36
C ALA A 109 20.01 8.52 9.22
N THR A 110 18.88 8.89 8.63
CA THR A 110 17.73 9.43 9.36
C THR A 110 16.90 8.30 9.97
N GLN A 111 16.65 8.43 11.27
CA GLN A 111 15.86 7.47 12.05
C GLN A 111 14.91 8.21 12.97
N TRP A 112 13.69 7.70 13.10
CA TRP A 112 12.68 8.18 14.03
C TRP A 112 12.18 7.03 14.91
N ALA A 113 11.65 7.36 16.08
CA ALA A 113 10.95 6.43 16.94
C ALA A 113 9.45 6.77 16.92
N ALA A 114 8.60 5.77 16.67
CA ALA A 114 7.18 5.88 16.84
C ALA A 114 6.77 5.26 18.18
N MET A 115 6.05 6.05 18.99
CA MET A 115 5.59 5.60 20.30
C MET A 115 4.43 4.62 20.16
N PRO A 116 4.42 3.54 20.96
CA PRO A 116 3.29 2.63 21.01
C PRO A 116 2.06 3.33 21.56
N ARG A 117 0.89 3.08 20.98
CA ARG A 117 -0.39 3.53 21.54
C ARG A 117 -0.92 2.50 22.53
N LEU A 118 -0.96 2.88 23.80
CA LEU A 118 -1.38 2.04 24.92
C LEU A 118 -2.67 2.62 25.53
N ASP A 119 -3.79 2.49 24.85
CA ASP A 119 -5.11 2.87 25.34
C ASP A 119 -6.03 1.64 25.55
N SER A 120 -7.23 1.86 26.05
CA SER A 120 -8.20 0.79 26.27
C SER A 120 -8.57 0.02 25.03
N GLN A 121 -8.50 0.63 23.84
CA GLN A 121 -8.78 -0.02 22.56
C GLN A 121 -7.63 -0.93 22.11
N THR A 122 -6.38 -0.56 22.42
CA THR A 122 -5.20 -1.34 22.05
C THR A 122 -4.88 -2.44 23.06
N GLN A 123 -5.33 -2.33 24.31
CA GLN A 123 -5.13 -3.37 25.32
C GLN A 123 -5.81 -4.70 24.97
N THR A 124 -6.93 -4.65 24.25
CA THR A 124 -7.69 -5.83 23.81
C THR A 124 -7.18 -6.46 22.52
N LEU A 125 -6.14 -5.88 21.87
CA LEU A 125 -5.57 -6.43 20.66
C LEU A 125 -4.82 -7.73 20.93
N PRO A 126 -4.79 -8.69 19.97
CA PRO A 126 -3.97 -9.90 20.07
C PRO A 126 -2.48 -9.58 20.25
N GLU A 127 -1.72 -10.53 20.79
CA GLU A 127 -0.29 -10.37 21.11
C GLU A 127 0.59 -10.16 19.87
N ASN A 128 0.11 -10.57 18.70
CA ASN A 128 0.77 -10.34 17.40
C ASN A 128 0.41 -8.98 16.77
N VAL A 129 -0.29 -8.09 17.49
CA VAL A 129 -0.73 -6.79 17.00
C VAL A 129 -0.17 -5.67 17.85
N ALA A 130 0.46 -4.69 17.20
CA ALA A 130 0.84 -3.43 17.83
C ALA A 130 0.33 -2.24 17.02
N GLN A 131 0.13 -1.11 17.69
CA GLN A 131 -0.30 0.14 17.09
C GLN A 131 0.58 1.28 17.57
N TYR A 132 1.00 2.13 16.62
CA TYR A 132 1.94 3.21 16.84
C TYR A 132 1.36 4.53 16.35
N ASP A 133 1.68 5.64 17.01
CA ASP A 133 1.44 6.97 16.46
C ASP A 133 2.50 7.27 15.41
N ILE A 134 2.08 7.42 14.15
CA ILE A 134 2.99 7.67 13.03
C ILE A 134 2.85 9.09 12.47
N ALA A 135 1.91 9.89 12.95
CA ALA A 135 1.69 11.25 12.47
C ALA A 135 2.96 12.12 12.54
N PRO A 136 3.75 12.13 13.64
CA PRO A 136 4.98 12.92 13.70
C PRO A 136 6.00 12.53 12.63
N ILE A 137 6.10 11.24 12.31
CA ILE A 137 7.05 10.73 11.32
C ILE A 137 6.62 11.12 9.90
N LEU A 138 5.35 10.89 9.55
CA LEU A 138 4.82 11.22 8.23
C LEU A 138 4.93 12.72 7.93
N SER A 139 4.82 13.59 8.94
CA SER A 139 4.99 15.04 8.77
C SER A 139 6.40 15.45 8.35
N HIS A 140 7.43 14.65 8.62
CA HIS A 140 8.82 14.91 8.24
C HIS A 140 9.19 14.33 6.86
N ILE A 141 8.38 13.41 6.30
CA ILE A 141 8.65 12.80 5.01
C ILE A 141 8.13 13.70 3.90
N GLN A 142 9.04 14.40 3.22
CA GLN A 142 8.69 15.32 2.12
C GLN A 142 8.54 14.62 0.78
N ARG A 143 9.20 13.47 0.59
CA ARG A 143 9.18 12.68 -0.66
C ARG A 143 9.09 11.20 -0.33
N PRO A 144 8.27 10.43 -1.08
CA PRO A 144 8.20 9.00 -0.89
C PRO A 144 9.56 8.35 -1.21
N GLY A 145 10.09 7.63 -0.25
CA GLY A 145 11.32 6.87 -0.34
C GLY A 145 11.16 5.55 0.42
N PRO A 146 12.07 4.58 0.26
CA PRO A 146 11.99 3.33 1.00
C PRO A 146 12.18 3.58 2.49
N LEU A 147 11.36 2.94 3.31
CA LEU A 147 11.50 2.93 4.76
C LEU A 147 11.78 1.52 5.25
N MET A 148 12.53 1.41 6.35
CA MET A 148 12.68 0.19 7.11
C MET A 148 12.01 0.36 8.47
N LEU A 149 11.04 -0.49 8.77
CA LEU A 149 10.43 -0.57 10.09
C LEU A 149 11.17 -1.65 10.88
N VAL A 150 11.68 -1.28 12.06
CA VAL A 150 12.31 -2.23 12.99
C VAL A 150 11.35 -2.42 14.16
N VAL A 151 10.64 -3.53 14.11
CA VAL A 151 9.56 -3.87 15.05
C VAL A 151 10.13 -4.68 16.20
N PRO A 152 9.99 -4.25 17.46
CA PRO A 152 10.42 -5.03 18.62
C PRO A 152 9.51 -6.25 18.81
N LEU A 153 10.10 -7.41 19.07
CA LEU A 153 9.38 -8.65 19.33
C LEU A 153 9.44 -9.04 20.81
N ALA A 154 8.42 -9.72 21.29
CA ALA A 154 8.34 -10.20 22.66
C ALA A 154 9.49 -11.17 23.02
N SER A 155 10.14 -11.78 22.01
CA SER A 155 11.35 -12.61 22.19
C SER A 155 12.61 -11.80 22.52
N GLY A 156 12.59 -10.48 22.51
CA GLY A 156 13.77 -9.62 22.63
C GLY A 156 14.55 -9.43 21.32
N THR A 157 14.08 -10.02 20.22
CA THR A 157 14.63 -9.81 18.87
C THR A 157 13.84 -8.74 18.12
N VAL A 158 14.15 -8.52 16.83
CA VAL A 158 13.45 -7.56 15.99
C VAL A 158 13.03 -8.16 14.66
N ALA A 159 11.88 -7.74 14.16
CA ALA A 159 11.47 -7.94 12.77
C ALA A 159 11.80 -6.67 11.95
N ARG A 160 12.40 -6.83 10.77
CA ARG A 160 12.73 -5.76 9.84
C ARG A 160 11.83 -5.84 8.62
N LEU A 161 11.00 -4.81 8.41
CA LEU A 161 10.05 -4.75 7.31
C LEU A 161 10.47 -3.65 6.36
N VAL A 162 10.68 -3.98 5.09
CA VAL A 162 10.96 -2.99 4.05
C VAL A 162 9.65 -2.49 3.48
N VAL A 163 9.45 -1.16 3.54
CA VAL A 163 8.30 -0.48 2.97
C VAL A 163 8.75 0.19 1.67
N ALA A 164 8.16 -0.24 0.56
CA ALA A 164 8.50 0.30 -0.77
C ALA A 164 8.02 1.75 -0.93
N PRO A 165 8.66 2.56 -1.79
CA PRO A 165 8.31 3.97 -1.98
C PRO A 165 6.84 4.21 -2.33
N TYR A 166 6.21 3.37 -3.15
CA TYR A 166 4.79 3.50 -3.52
C TYR A 166 3.86 3.31 -2.32
N ILE A 167 4.23 2.45 -1.35
CA ILE A 167 3.48 2.26 -0.10
C ILE A 167 3.60 3.52 0.78
N VAL A 168 4.81 4.10 0.85
CA VAL A 168 5.03 5.36 1.59
C VAL A 168 4.21 6.49 0.97
N GLU A 169 4.10 6.55 -0.36
CA GLU A 169 3.24 7.51 -1.05
C GLU A 169 1.77 7.36 -0.65
N GLU A 170 1.25 6.13 -0.60
CA GLU A 170 -0.11 5.87 -0.10
C GLU A 170 -0.29 6.33 1.35
N TRP A 171 0.70 6.10 2.22
CA TRP A 171 0.66 6.55 3.60
C TRP A 171 0.63 8.07 3.72
N LEU A 172 1.40 8.77 2.87
CA LEU A 172 1.37 10.23 2.78
C LEU A 172 0.02 10.73 2.26
N ASN A 173 -0.60 10.02 1.31
CA ASN A 173 -1.94 10.34 0.83
C ASN A 173 -2.99 10.18 1.95
N VAL A 174 -2.94 9.10 2.74
CA VAL A 174 -3.82 8.95 3.93
C VAL A 174 -3.57 10.07 4.94
N TYR A 175 -2.30 10.44 5.17
CA TYR A 175 -1.93 11.49 6.11
C TYR A 175 -2.46 12.88 5.66
N SER A 176 -2.28 13.23 4.38
CA SER A 176 -2.67 14.53 3.82
C SER A 176 -4.18 14.65 3.56
N PHE A 177 -4.91 13.52 3.49
CA PHE A 177 -6.33 13.53 3.20
C PHE A 177 -7.11 14.30 4.28
N ASN A 178 -7.78 15.38 3.88
CA ASN A 178 -8.69 16.13 4.72
C ASN A 178 -10.12 15.79 4.31
N GLY A 179 -10.90 15.20 5.22
CA GLY A 179 -12.24 14.65 4.98
C GLY A 179 -13.31 15.65 4.46
N ASP A 180 -12.94 16.88 4.19
CA ASP A 180 -13.87 17.95 3.79
C ASP A 180 -14.33 17.86 2.32
N SER A 181 -13.72 16.97 1.51
CA SER A 181 -14.08 16.88 0.09
C SER A 181 -15.29 15.99 -0.22
N GLU A 182 -15.77 15.18 0.72
CA GLU A 182 -16.89 14.25 0.50
C GLU A 182 -18.23 14.75 1.06
N ALA A 183 -18.23 15.84 1.83
CA ALA A 183 -19.46 16.48 2.33
C ALA A 183 -20.08 17.49 1.31
N ALA A 184 -19.48 17.65 0.14
CA ALA A 184 -19.89 18.61 -0.88
C ALA A 184 -20.34 17.96 -2.22
N ALA A 185 -20.62 16.64 -2.23
CA ALA A 185 -21.12 15.94 -3.43
C ALA A 185 -22.51 15.33 -3.20
#